data_d2171176f275978aeee7b12b14a3383f
#
_entry.id   d2171176f275978aeee7b12b14a3383f
#
_cell.length_a   1.000
_cell.length_b   1.000
_cell.length_c   1.000
_cell.angle_alpha   90.00
_cell.angle_beta   90.00
_cell.angle_gamma   90.00
#
_symmetry.space_group_name_H-M   'P 1'
#
loop_
_entity.id
_entity.type
_entity.pdbx_description
1 polymer ?
#
loop_
_entity_poly.entity_id
_entity_poly.type
_entity_poly.pdbx_seq_one_letter_code
_entity_poly.pdbx_strand_id
1 'polypeptide(L)'
;MALSQSFLVLAGLFLAGLAADWLGTRTRLPRVTLLLLVGVVMGSAGFDLIPAEAVAWYEALSVMALTMVAFLLGGSLTRKTLAAHGRAILFISVAIVAVTLVLVSAGAWLLGVPPGAALVIGAVATATAPAATQDIIRQSGAKGPFVDTIKGIVAIDDAWGMIAFSLALILAISLSGGGEQGNLLAEAGHEIFGAIGLGLAIGLPGAFLSGRISRGEPLQTEALALVFLTAGLSLWLGVSFLLAGMTVGAVIVNLARHHDRAFHEIRHVQWPFMLLFFLLAGATLEVEALRQIGLLGAAYVVLRMVARLIGGWLGARIAGRSPKEALLYGPALLPQAGVAVGMALVAAQELPGSGEMILTLTIGSTVIFELIGPLATLWALRRAGAIGKRSA
;
A
#
# COMPACT_ATOMS: atom_id res chain seq x y z
N MET A 1 -27.31 -0.11 13.46
CA MET A 1 -27.78 -1.34 12.78
C MET A 1 -28.18 -2.39 13.80
N ALA A 2 -29.30 -3.15 13.61
CA ALA A 2 -29.62 -4.28 14.47
C ALA A 2 -28.59 -5.41 14.27
N LEU A 3 -28.30 -6.21 15.30
CA LEU A 3 -27.28 -7.28 15.24
C LEU A 3 -27.53 -8.27 14.09
N SER A 4 -28.82 -8.63 13.85
CA SER A 4 -29.21 -9.49 12.72
C SER A 4 -28.88 -8.89 11.37
N GLN A 5 -29.07 -7.59 11.20
CA GLN A 5 -28.71 -6.87 9.97
C GLN A 5 -27.19 -6.86 9.75
N SER A 6 -26.41 -6.66 10.81
CA SER A 6 -24.93 -6.70 10.71
C SER A 6 -24.45 -8.06 10.19
N PHE A 7 -25.01 -9.17 10.68
CA PHE A 7 -24.65 -10.51 10.19
C PHE A 7 -25.09 -10.74 8.74
N LEU A 8 -26.28 -10.26 8.34
CA LEU A 8 -26.74 -10.37 6.95
C LEU A 8 -25.87 -9.56 5.98
N VAL A 9 -25.49 -8.35 6.36
CA VAL A 9 -24.56 -7.52 5.56
C VAL A 9 -23.21 -8.20 5.46
N LEU A 10 -22.65 -8.68 6.56
CA LEU A 10 -21.35 -9.37 6.55
C LEU A 10 -21.39 -10.63 5.66
N ALA A 11 -22.45 -11.43 5.78
CA ALA A 11 -22.67 -12.60 4.93
C ALA A 11 -22.78 -12.20 3.45
N GLY A 12 -23.53 -11.14 3.13
CA GLY A 12 -23.65 -10.59 1.78
C GLY A 12 -22.32 -10.13 1.19
N LEU A 13 -21.49 -9.43 1.99
CA LEU A 13 -20.16 -9.00 1.57
C LEU A 13 -19.24 -10.21 1.29
N PHE A 14 -19.25 -11.23 2.13
CA PHE A 14 -18.47 -12.45 1.88
C PHE A 14 -18.94 -13.17 0.62
N LEU A 15 -20.26 -13.30 0.39
CA LEU A 15 -20.80 -13.95 -0.81
C LEU A 15 -20.47 -13.15 -2.07
N ALA A 16 -20.58 -11.82 -2.03
CA ALA A 16 -20.18 -10.94 -3.13
C ALA A 16 -18.66 -11.06 -3.43
N GLY A 17 -17.84 -11.13 -2.38
CA GLY A 17 -16.42 -11.35 -2.52
C GLY A 17 -16.05 -12.71 -3.11
N LEU A 18 -16.74 -13.78 -2.72
CA LEU A 18 -16.56 -15.10 -3.33
C LEU A 18 -16.99 -15.11 -4.80
N ALA A 19 -18.08 -14.41 -5.15
CA ALA A 19 -18.50 -14.26 -6.55
C ALA A 19 -17.47 -13.49 -7.38
N ALA A 20 -16.89 -12.42 -6.83
CA ALA A 20 -15.81 -11.68 -7.46
C ALA A 20 -14.55 -12.54 -7.67
N ASP A 21 -14.16 -13.35 -6.65
CA ASP A 21 -13.02 -14.27 -6.77
C ASP A 21 -13.26 -15.34 -7.86
N TRP A 22 -14.46 -15.94 -7.86
CA TRP A 22 -14.84 -16.89 -8.90
C TRP A 22 -14.84 -16.28 -10.31
N LEU A 23 -15.33 -15.03 -10.46
CA LEU A 23 -15.27 -14.31 -11.73
C LEU A 23 -13.82 -14.02 -12.13
N GLY A 24 -12.96 -13.67 -11.18
CA GLY A 24 -11.52 -13.45 -11.39
C GLY A 24 -10.81 -14.67 -11.94
N THR A 25 -11.14 -15.86 -11.44
CA THR A 25 -10.56 -17.11 -11.95
C THR A 25 -10.96 -17.41 -13.40
N ARG A 26 -12.17 -17.01 -13.80
CA ARG A 26 -12.67 -17.22 -15.19
C ARG A 26 -12.21 -16.14 -16.17
N THR A 27 -12.21 -14.87 -15.75
CA THR A 27 -11.87 -13.73 -16.62
C THR A 27 -10.36 -13.45 -16.69
N ARG A 28 -9.56 -14.08 -15.82
CA ARG A 28 -8.12 -13.79 -15.64
C ARG A 28 -7.82 -12.36 -15.19
N LEU A 29 -8.82 -11.67 -14.66
CA LEU A 29 -8.64 -10.35 -14.03
C LEU A 29 -8.11 -10.52 -12.61
N PRO A 30 -7.33 -9.55 -12.10
CA PRO A 30 -6.97 -9.52 -10.69
C PRO A 30 -8.22 -9.44 -9.82
N ARG A 31 -8.29 -10.29 -8.80
CA ARG A 31 -9.44 -10.30 -7.89
C ARG A 31 -9.58 -8.98 -7.12
N VAL A 32 -8.48 -8.29 -6.83
CA VAL A 32 -8.48 -6.96 -6.21
C VAL A 32 -9.31 -5.99 -7.04
N THR A 33 -9.05 -5.91 -8.35
CA THR A 33 -9.81 -5.05 -9.27
C THR A 33 -11.31 -5.41 -9.26
N LEU A 34 -11.65 -6.70 -9.24
CA LEU A 34 -13.04 -7.14 -9.21
C LEU A 34 -13.72 -6.85 -7.86
N LEU A 35 -13.01 -7.05 -6.75
CA LEU A 35 -13.53 -6.72 -5.42
C LEU A 35 -13.80 -5.22 -5.28
N LEU A 36 -12.87 -4.38 -5.76
CA LEU A 36 -13.05 -2.93 -5.80
C LEU A 36 -14.25 -2.53 -6.66
N LEU A 37 -14.36 -3.09 -7.89
CA LEU A 37 -15.50 -2.82 -8.77
C LEU A 37 -16.83 -3.25 -8.16
N VAL A 38 -16.88 -4.43 -7.54
CA VAL A 38 -18.08 -4.90 -6.83
C VAL A 38 -18.39 -3.97 -5.67
N GLY A 39 -17.38 -3.51 -4.93
CA GLY A 39 -17.51 -2.51 -3.88
C GLY A 39 -18.11 -1.19 -4.39
N VAL A 40 -17.59 -0.65 -5.50
CA VAL A 40 -18.15 0.56 -6.16
C VAL A 40 -19.61 0.36 -6.55
N VAL A 41 -19.94 -0.77 -7.16
CA VAL A 41 -21.32 -1.08 -7.58
C VAL A 41 -22.27 -1.22 -6.40
N MET A 42 -21.81 -1.82 -5.29
CA MET A 42 -22.62 -2.02 -4.08
C MET A 42 -22.63 -0.79 -3.15
N GLY A 43 -21.66 0.10 -3.26
CA GLY A 43 -21.51 1.31 -2.45
C GLY A 43 -22.37 2.48 -2.91
N SER A 44 -22.11 3.65 -2.33
CA SER A 44 -22.85 4.91 -2.58
C SER A 44 -22.75 5.41 -4.02
N ALA A 45 -21.69 5.06 -4.72
CA ALA A 45 -21.51 5.41 -6.13
C ALA A 45 -22.35 4.55 -7.10
N GLY A 46 -22.91 3.43 -6.62
CA GLY A 46 -23.71 2.48 -7.40
C GLY A 46 -25.13 2.31 -6.86
N PHE A 47 -25.44 1.12 -6.35
CA PHE A 47 -26.80 0.76 -5.87
C PHE A 47 -27.06 1.08 -4.40
N ASP A 48 -26.09 1.60 -3.67
CA ASP A 48 -26.17 1.94 -2.23
C ASP A 48 -26.69 0.78 -1.35
N LEU A 49 -26.19 -0.43 -1.61
CA LEU A 49 -26.57 -1.65 -0.90
C LEU A 49 -25.85 -1.85 0.43
N ILE A 50 -24.73 -1.13 0.64
CA ILE A 50 -23.91 -1.25 1.84
C ILE A 50 -24.32 -0.14 2.82
N PRO A 51 -24.93 -0.47 3.98
CA PRO A 51 -25.30 0.53 4.96
C PRO A 51 -24.09 1.34 5.46
N ALA A 52 -24.31 2.61 5.77
CA ALA A 52 -23.26 3.52 6.25
C ALA A 52 -22.54 2.99 7.51
N GLU A 53 -23.28 2.28 8.40
CA GLU A 53 -22.68 1.67 9.58
C GLU A 53 -21.73 0.51 9.24
N ALA A 54 -21.94 -0.18 8.12
CA ALA A 54 -21.02 -1.22 7.64
C ALA A 54 -19.80 -0.59 6.93
N VAL A 55 -19.99 0.53 6.24
CA VAL A 55 -18.88 1.32 5.69
C VAL A 55 -17.96 1.81 6.82
N ALA A 56 -18.49 2.16 7.98
CA ALA A 56 -17.70 2.55 9.14
C ALA A 56 -16.74 1.44 9.66
N TRP A 57 -16.98 0.17 9.32
CA TRP A 57 -16.03 -0.92 9.62
C TRP A 57 -14.73 -0.83 8.81
N TYR A 58 -14.74 -0.05 7.71
CA TYR A 58 -13.60 0.05 6.79
C TYR A 58 -12.32 0.47 7.50
N GLU A 59 -12.38 1.44 8.40
CA GLU A 59 -11.20 1.93 9.13
C GLU A 59 -10.54 0.81 9.96
N ALA A 60 -11.31 0.13 10.81
CA ALA A 60 -10.79 -0.96 11.64
C ALA A 60 -10.30 -2.15 10.80
N LEU A 61 -11.05 -2.54 9.75
CA LEU A 61 -10.67 -3.61 8.85
C LEU A 61 -9.41 -3.25 8.03
N SER A 62 -9.26 -1.98 7.64
CA SER A 62 -8.07 -1.48 6.95
C SER A 62 -6.83 -1.65 7.83
N VAL A 63 -6.88 -1.18 9.06
CA VAL A 63 -5.75 -1.31 10.00
C VAL A 63 -5.38 -2.77 10.20
N MET A 64 -6.36 -3.65 10.43
CA MET A 64 -6.12 -5.08 10.63
C MET A 64 -5.52 -5.74 9.38
N ALA A 65 -6.16 -5.57 8.22
CA ALA A 65 -5.74 -6.18 6.96
C ALA A 65 -4.36 -5.69 6.52
N LEU A 66 -4.13 -4.38 6.59
CA LEU A 66 -2.89 -3.76 6.17
C LEU A 66 -1.73 -4.10 7.12
N THR A 67 -1.97 -4.21 8.44
CA THR A 67 -0.93 -4.66 9.39
C THR A 67 -0.54 -6.12 9.13
N MET A 68 -1.50 -7.01 8.80
CA MET A 68 -1.19 -8.38 8.38
C MET A 68 -0.35 -8.40 7.10
N VAL A 69 -0.69 -7.59 6.11
CA VAL A 69 0.08 -7.45 4.86
C VAL A 69 1.48 -6.93 5.14
N ALA A 70 1.60 -5.90 5.97
CA ALA A 70 2.88 -5.31 6.37
C ALA A 70 3.78 -6.35 7.07
N PHE A 71 3.22 -7.13 8.01
CA PHE A 71 3.93 -8.24 8.64
C PHE A 71 4.46 -9.26 7.63
N LEU A 72 3.64 -9.66 6.64
CA LEU A 72 4.04 -10.61 5.60
C LEU A 72 5.08 -10.03 4.64
N LEU A 73 4.99 -8.72 4.33
CA LEU A 73 6.01 -8.01 3.54
C LEU A 73 7.34 -7.94 4.30
N GLY A 74 7.31 -7.61 5.59
CA GLY A 74 8.49 -7.68 6.46
C GLY A 74 9.15 -9.05 6.42
N GLY A 75 8.35 -10.13 6.38
CA GLY A 75 8.81 -11.50 6.18
C GLY A 75 9.54 -11.76 4.86
N SER A 76 9.42 -10.89 3.86
CA SER A 76 10.20 -10.95 2.62
C SER A 76 11.61 -10.36 2.74
N LEU A 77 11.86 -9.54 3.77
CA LEU A 77 13.13 -8.88 4.03
C LEU A 77 14.13 -9.80 4.78
N THR A 78 14.32 -10.99 4.26
CA THR A 78 15.32 -11.92 4.82
C THR A 78 16.73 -11.44 4.53
N ARG A 79 17.69 -11.78 5.39
CA ARG A 79 19.13 -11.54 5.14
C ARG A 79 19.55 -12.07 3.76
N LYS A 80 19.02 -13.22 3.35
CA LYS A 80 19.29 -13.82 2.03
C LYS A 80 18.75 -12.98 0.89
N THR A 81 17.50 -12.50 0.99
CA THR A 81 16.88 -11.62 -0.02
C THR A 81 17.62 -10.29 -0.12
N LEU A 82 17.96 -9.68 1.02
CA LEU A 82 18.71 -8.42 1.05
C LEU A 82 20.13 -8.58 0.50
N ALA A 83 20.82 -9.68 0.80
CA ALA A 83 22.14 -9.96 0.23
C ALA A 83 22.07 -10.16 -1.30
N ALA A 84 21.03 -10.82 -1.81
CA ALA A 84 20.88 -11.11 -3.23
C ALA A 84 20.31 -9.93 -4.05
N HIS A 85 19.40 -9.17 -3.49
CA HIS A 85 18.58 -8.17 -4.21
C HIS A 85 18.60 -6.78 -3.59
N GLY A 86 19.24 -6.55 -2.45
CA GLY A 86 19.20 -5.30 -1.69
C GLY A 86 19.64 -4.07 -2.51
N ARG A 87 20.66 -4.23 -3.37
CA ARG A 87 21.09 -3.17 -4.28
C ARG A 87 19.97 -2.79 -5.26
N ALA A 88 19.30 -3.77 -5.85
CA ALA A 88 18.19 -3.51 -6.78
C ALA A 88 16.99 -2.91 -6.05
N ILE A 89 16.65 -3.42 -4.87
CA ILE A 89 15.58 -2.88 -4.02
C ILE A 89 15.84 -1.40 -3.73
N LEU A 90 17.03 -1.06 -3.24
CA LEU A 90 17.39 0.31 -2.86
C LEU A 90 17.39 1.26 -4.07
N PHE A 91 18.12 0.93 -5.15
CA PHE A 91 18.23 1.83 -6.30
C PHE A 91 16.91 2.02 -7.04
N ILE A 92 16.07 0.96 -7.14
CA ILE A 92 14.79 1.07 -7.83
C ILE A 92 13.81 1.90 -6.98
N SER A 93 13.70 1.64 -5.67
CA SER A 93 12.78 2.38 -4.81
C SER A 93 13.15 3.88 -4.74
N VAL A 94 14.42 4.20 -4.51
CA VAL A 94 14.88 5.60 -4.47
C VAL A 94 14.68 6.30 -5.81
N ALA A 95 15.00 5.63 -6.92
CA ALA A 95 14.83 6.24 -8.26
C ALA A 95 13.33 6.46 -8.58
N ILE A 96 12.46 5.52 -8.24
CA ILE A 96 11.01 5.69 -8.44
C ILE A 96 10.49 6.88 -7.64
N VAL A 97 10.84 6.97 -6.36
CA VAL A 97 10.40 8.08 -5.49
C VAL A 97 10.94 9.41 -6.02
N ALA A 98 12.24 9.52 -6.28
CA ALA A 98 12.86 10.75 -6.74
C ALA A 98 12.30 11.21 -8.10
N VAL A 99 12.21 10.31 -9.08
CA VAL A 99 11.68 10.64 -10.42
C VAL A 99 10.20 11.00 -10.34
N THR A 100 9.40 10.29 -9.52
CA THR A 100 7.98 10.59 -9.35
C THR A 100 7.80 11.96 -8.69
N LEU A 101 8.51 12.22 -7.60
CA LEU A 101 8.50 13.51 -6.93
C LEU A 101 8.81 14.65 -7.92
N VAL A 102 9.93 14.56 -8.64
CA VAL A 102 10.36 15.63 -9.54
C VAL A 102 9.41 15.81 -10.71
N LEU A 103 9.05 14.75 -11.44
CA LEU A 103 8.25 14.86 -12.65
C LEU A 103 6.81 15.30 -12.35
N VAL A 104 6.20 14.77 -11.30
CA VAL A 104 4.81 15.12 -10.95
C VAL A 104 4.77 16.54 -10.38
N SER A 105 5.72 16.92 -9.51
CA SER A 105 5.81 18.31 -9.01
C SER A 105 6.04 19.32 -10.13
N ALA A 106 7.01 19.06 -11.01
CA ALA A 106 7.30 19.95 -12.14
C ALA A 106 6.08 20.07 -13.08
N GLY A 107 5.42 18.94 -13.38
CA GLY A 107 4.23 18.93 -14.24
C GLY A 107 3.05 19.68 -13.63
N ALA A 108 2.79 19.51 -12.34
CA ALA A 108 1.74 20.23 -11.62
C ALA A 108 2.05 21.75 -11.59
N TRP A 109 3.29 22.13 -11.33
CA TRP A 109 3.74 23.52 -11.36
C TRP A 109 3.57 24.16 -12.75
N LEU A 110 3.96 23.47 -13.81
CA LEU A 110 3.79 23.94 -15.19
C LEU A 110 2.31 24.10 -15.58
N LEU A 111 1.39 23.40 -14.92
CA LEU A 111 -0.07 23.55 -15.08
C LEU A 111 -0.65 24.67 -14.21
N GLY A 112 0.19 25.47 -13.54
CA GLY A 112 -0.23 26.63 -12.75
C GLY A 112 -0.55 26.32 -11.28
N VAL A 113 -0.21 25.13 -10.78
CA VAL A 113 -0.34 24.83 -9.35
C VAL A 113 0.74 25.57 -8.57
N PRO A 114 0.43 26.20 -7.42
CA PRO A 114 1.44 26.87 -6.59
C PRO A 114 2.60 25.92 -6.24
N PRO A 115 3.87 26.41 -6.19
CA PRO A 115 5.05 25.55 -6.05
C PRO A 115 5.01 24.62 -4.83
N GLY A 116 4.54 25.11 -3.66
CA GLY A 116 4.39 24.31 -2.47
C GLY A 116 3.38 23.17 -2.65
N ALA A 117 2.19 23.47 -3.18
CA ALA A 117 1.17 22.47 -3.47
C ALA A 117 1.64 21.46 -4.52
N ALA A 118 2.37 21.91 -5.55
CA ALA A 118 2.93 21.05 -6.58
C ALA A 118 3.95 20.05 -6.01
N LEU A 119 4.80 20.48 -5.06
CA LEU A 119 5.72 19.60 -4.33
C LEU A 119 4.97 18.53 -3.55
N VAL A 120 3.92 18.91 -2.83
CA VAL A 120 3.11 17.96 -2.04
C VAL A 120 2.37 16.97 -2.94
N ILE A 121 1.80 17.43 -4.07
CA ILE A 121 1.19 16.55 -5.07
C ILE A 121 2.21 15.53 -5.59
N GLY A 122 3.44 15.96 -5.88
CA GLY A 122 4.52 15.08 -6.31
C GLY A 122 4.89 14.05 -5.25
N ALA A 123 4.94 14.46 -3.98
CA ALA A 123 5.23 13.56 -2.87
C ALA A 123 4.11 12.52 -2.64
N VAL A 124 2.85 12.95 -2.67
CA VAL A 124 1.68 12.03 -2.60
C VAL A 124 1.71 11.01 -3.76
N ALA A 125 2.15 11.43 -4.95
CA ALA A 125 2.29 10.54 -6.11
C ALA A 125 3.33 9.43 -5.92
N THR A 126 4.25 9.55 -4.95
CA THR A 126 5.24 8.51 -4.67
C THR A 126 4.66 7.29 -3.97
N ALA A 127 3.50 7.40 -3.30
CA ALA A 127 2.88 6.30 -2.57
C ALA A 127 2.55 5.11 -3.47
N THR A 128 2.75 3.89 -2.96
CA THR A 128 2.34 2.62 -3.57
C THR A 128 1.22 1.95 -2.77
N ALA A 129 0.65 0.87 -3.32
CA ALA A 129 -0.34 0.06 -2.63
C ALA A 129 0.24 -1.33 -2.30
N PRO A 130 0.80 -1.53 -1.10
CA PRO A 130 1.39 -2.81 -0.70
C PRO A 130 0.40 -3.96 -0.76
N ALA A 131 -0.82 -3.73 -0.30
CA ALA A 131 -1.88 -4.74 -0.24
C ALA A 131 -2.25 -5.27 -1.63
N ALA A 132 -2.50 -4.37 -2.59
CA ALA A 132 -2.86 -4.75 -3.96
C ALA A 132 -1.73 -5.54 -4.63
N THR A 133 -0.50 -5.05 -4.54
CA THR A 133 0.67 -5.72 -5.14
C THR A 133 0.90 -7.10 -4.53
N GLN A 134 0.83 -7.22 -3.21
CA GLN A 134 1.01 -8.50 -2.51
C GLN A 134 -0.09 -9.51 -2.86
N ASP A 135 -1.35 -9.04 -2.97
CA ASP A 135 -2.45 -9.93 -3.29
C ASP A 135 -2.35 -10.46 -4.73
N ILE A 136 -1.94 -9.62 -5.70
CA ILE A 136 -1.73 -10.04 -7.09
C ILE A 136 -0.61 -11.07 -7.19
N ILE A 137 0.50 -10.86 -6.49
CA ILE A 137 1.60 -11.83 -6.42
C ILE A 137 1.09 -13.16 -5.87
N ARG A 138 0.28 -13.13 -4.80
CA ARG A 138 -0.31 -14.32 -4.18
C ARG A 138 -1.28 -15.02 -5.11
N GLN A 139 -2.24 -14.29 -5.70
CA GLN A 139 -3.25 -14.83 -6.61
C GLN A 139 -2.64 -15.47 -7.85
N SER A 140 -1.61 -14.82 -8.42
CA SER A 140 -0.94 -15.32 -9.64
C SER A 140 0.02 -16.48 -9.37
N GLY A 141 0.37 -16.74 -8.12
CA GLY A 141 1.40 -17.72 -7.75
C GLY A 141 2.81 -17.35 -8.24
N ALA A 142 3.04 -16.07 -8.55
CA ALA A 142 4.30 -15.58 -9.08
C ALA A 142 5.45 -15.79 -8.09
N LYS A 143 6.61 -16.20 -8.60
CA LYS A 143 7.83 -16.50 -7.83
C LYS A 143 9.08 -16.07 -8.59
N GLY A 144 10.18 -15.95 -7.88
CA GLY A 144 11.51 -15.71 -8.43
C GLY A 144 12.09 -14.33 -8.15
N PRO A 145 13.32 -14.07 -8.63
CA PRO A 145 14.10 -12.88 -8.27
C PRO A 145 13.41 -11.54 -8.53
N PHE A 146 12.63 -11.43 -9.61
CA PHE A 146 11.84 -10.26 -9.93
C PHE A 146 10.78 -9.99 -8.86
N VAL A 147 10.05 -11.04 -8.44
CA VAL A 147 9.01 -10.95 -7.40
C VAL A 147 9.62 -10.61 -6.04
N ASP A 148 10.75 -11.22 -5.69
CA ASP A 148 11.44 -10.94 -4.42
C ASP A 148 11.93 -9.49 -4.37
N THR A 149 12.42 -8.96 -5.51
CA THR A 149 12.79 -7.55 -5.64
C THR A 149 11.56 -6.64 -5.47
N ILE A 150 10.43 -6.93 -6.13
CA ILE A 150 9.19 -6.12 -5.98
C ILE A 150 8.70 -6.14 -4.54
N LYS A 151 8.65 -7.29 -3.87
CA LYS A 151 8.25 -7.39 -2.47
C LYS A 151 9.16 -6.56 -1.56
N GLY A 152 10.47 -6.59 -1.81
CA GLY A 152 11.42 -5.78 -1.08
C GLY A 152 11.24 -4.28 -1.31
N ILE A 153 10.98 -3.85 -2.56
CA ILE A 153 10.70 -2.44 -2.88
C ILE A 153 9.43 -1.99 -2.15
N VAL A 154 8.33 -2.72 -2.30
CA VAL A 154 7.04 -2.38 -1.68
C VAL A 154 7.14 -2.32 -0.15
N ALA A 155 7.99 -3.15 0.46
CA ALA A 155 8.19 -3.13 1.90
C ALA A 155 8.89 -1.85 2.43
N ILE A 156 9.68 -1.17 1.61
CA ILE A 156 10.41 0.05 2.02
C ILE A 156 9.85 1.33 1.39
N ASP A 157 9.01 1.21 0.37
CA ASP A 157 8.53 2.34 -0.44
C ASP A 157 7.63 3.29 0.38
N ASP A 158 6.85 2.77 1.31
CA ASP A 158 6.03 3.57 2.23
C ASP A 158 6.91 4.48 3.10
N ALA A 159 8.03 3.97 3.62
CA ALA A 159 8.97 4.79 4.41
C ALA A 159 9.57 5.92 3.56
N TRP A 160 9.98 5.63 2.31
CA TRP A 160 10.46 6.66 1.39
C TRP A 160 9.38 7.67 1.04
N GLY A 161 8.15 7.21 0.80
CA GLY A 161 7.00 8.07 0.52
C GLY A 161 6.71 9.04 1.67
N MET A 162 6.71 8.55 2.91
CA MET A 162 6.51 9.36 4.10
C MET A 162 7.62 10.41 4.30
N ILE A 163 8.89 10.02 4.12
CA ILE A 163 10.03 10.96 4.17
C ILE A 163 9.88 12.03 3.11
N ALA A 164 9.61 11.65 1.86
CA ALA A 164 9.44 12.59 0.75
C ALA A 164 8.27 13.54 1.00
N PHE A 165 7.14 13.03 1.51
CA PHE A 165 5.96 13.83 1.84
C PHE A 165 6.23 14.83 2.97
N SER A 166 6.84 14.40 4.06
CA SER A 166 7.15 15.28 5.19
C SER A 166 8.10 16.41 4.78
N LEU A 167 9.14 16.10 3.99
CA LEU A 167 10.06 17.12 3.46
C LEU A 167 9.35 18.07 2.50
N ALA A 168 8.50 17.56 1.61
CA ALA A 168 7.75 18.37 0.66
C ALA A 168 6.74 19.29 1.39
N LEU A 169 6.08 18.80 2.43
CA LEU A 169 5.12 19.56 3.24
C LEU A 169 5.82 20.71 3.98
N ILE A 170 6.96 20.43 4.62
CA ILE A 170 7.79 21.47 5.28
C ILE A 170 8.20 22.56 4.31
N LEU A 171 8.69 22.17 3.12
CA LEU A 171 9.06 23.13 2.08
C LEU A 171 7.86 23.92 1.57
N ALA A 172 6.69 23.27 1.44
CA ALA A 172 5.46 23.93 1.01
C ALA A 172 4.98 24.99 2.02
N ILE A 173 5.01 24.67 3.32
CA ILE A 173 4.66 25.59 4.39
C ILE A 173 5.64 26.78 4.43
N SER A 174 6.95 26.50 4.28
CA SER A 174 7.98 27.55 4.20
C SER A 174 7.76 28.51 3.04
N LEU A 175 7.40 28.00 1.86
CA LEU A 175 7.11 28.79 0.67
C LEU A 175 5.83 29.61 0.79
N SER A 176 4.89 29.16 1.64
CA SER A 176 3.62 29.85 1.91
C SER A 176 3.72 30.93 3.00
N GLY A 177 4.91 31.17 3.59
CA GLY A 177 5.14 32.14 4.65
C GLY A 177 4.59 31.75 6.04
N GLY A 178 4.23 30.47 6.23
CA GLY A 178 3.77 29.91 7.51
C GLY A 178 4.94 29.59 8.45
N GLY A 179 4.79 29.93 9.72
CA GLY A 179 5.79 29.69 10.77
C GLY A 179 5.65 28.31 11.42
N GLU A 180 6.64 27.95 12.25
CA GLU A 180 6.82 26.72 13.03
C GLU A 180 7.08 25.42 12.25
N GLN A 181 8.22 25.42 11.55
CA GLN A 181 8.75 24.25 10.80
C GLN A 181 9.33 23.14 11.72
N GLY A 182 9.56 23.43 13.00
CA GLY A 182 10.26 22.52 13.91
C GLY A 182 9.52 21.23 14.23
N ASN A 183 8.18 21.27 14.24
CA ASN A 183 7.36 20.15 14.67
C ASN A 183 7.23 19.05 13.61
N LEU A 184 7.09 19.39 12.31
CA LEU A 184 6.83 18.42 11.25
C LEU A 184 7.97 17.41 11.02
N LEU A 185 9.23 17.86 11.10
CA LEU A 185 10.39 16.96 11.06
C LEU A 185 10.46 16.04 12.27
N ALA A 186 10.13 16.58 13.46
CA ALA A 186 10.09 15.81 14.68
C ALA A 186 8.94 14.79 14.64
N GLU A 187 7.77 15.16 14.12
CA GLU A 187 6.61 14.27 13.92
C GLU A 187 6.91 13.16 12.93
N ALA A 188 7.47 13.48 11.76
CA ALA A 188 7.91 12.47 10.80
C ALA A 188 8.99 11.55 11.38
N GLY A 189 9.93 12.10 12.12
CA GLY A 189 10.93 11.33 12.86
C GLY A 189 10.30 10.42 13.90
N HIS A 190 9.35 10.93 14.68
CA HIS A 190 8.59 10.13 15.65
C HIS A 190 7.83 9.01 14.96
N GLU A 191 7.13 9.29 13.87
CA GLU A 191 6.33 8.31 13.12
C GLU A 191 7.21 7.18 12.58
N ILE A 192 8.36 7.49 11.97
CA ILE A 192 9.25 6.50 11.35
C ILE A 192 10.07 5.75 12.41
N PHE A 193 10.83 6.48 13.26
CA PHE A 193 11.70 5.85 14.25
C PHE A 193 10.92 5.22 15.39
N GLY A 194 9.78 5.81 15.76
CA GLY A 194 8.85 5.24 16.73
C GLY A 194 8.27 3.92 16.23
N ALA A 195 7.85 3.85 14.95
CA ALA A 195 7.35 2.61 14.35
C ALA A 195 8.43 1.52 14.30
N ILE A 196 9.66 1.85 13.91
CA ILE A 196 10.78 0.91 13.92
C ILE A 196 11.08 0.46 15.36
N GLY A 197 11.16 1.40 16.31
CA GLY A 197 11.38 1.11 17.72
C GLY A 197 10.31 0.19 18.31
N LEU A 198 9.03 0.51 18.04
CA LEU A 198 7.89 -0.33 18.45
C LEU A 198 7.97 -1.73 17.81
N GLY A 199 8.25 -1.77 16.49
CA GLY A 199 8.40 -3.03 15.77
C GLY A 199 9.53 -3.91 16.32
N LEU A 200 10.64 -3.32 16.75
CA LEU A 200 11.72 -4.02 17.45
C LEU A 200 11.27 -4.48 18.84
N ALA A 201 10.60 -3.62 19.61
CA ALA A 201 10.15 -3.94 20.97
C ALA A 201 9.14 -5.10 20.99
N ILE A 202 8.30 -5.24 19.98
CA ILE A 202 7.35 -6.36 19.82
C ILE A 202 8.02 -7.55 19.12
N GLY A 203 8.78 -7.30 18.07
CA GLY A 203 9.37 -8.33 17.23
C GLY A 203 10.45 -9.16 17.92
N LEU A 204 11.28 -8.56 18.78
CA LEU A 204 12.32 -9.29 19.51
C LEU A 204 11.75 -10.31 20.50
N PRO A 205 10.81 -9.96 21.40
CA PRO A 205 10.13 -10.94 22.23
C PRO A 205 9.34 -11.97 21.40
N GLY A 206 8.63 -11.50 20.36
CA GLY A 206 7.90 -12.37 19.45
C GLY A 206 8.79 -13.41 18.77
N ALA A 207 9.97 -13.03 18.30
CA ALA A 207 10.93 -13.95 17.70
C ALA A 207 11.48 -14.99 18.71
N PHE A 208 11.63 -14.58 19.98
CA PHE A 208 12.08 -15.49 21.04
C PHE A 208 10.98 -16.47 21.47
N LEU A 209 9.73 -16.00 21.55
CA LEU A 209 8.58 -16.81 21.98
C LEU A 209 8.06 -17.71 20.85
N SER A 210 8.14 -17.24 19.61
CA SER A 210 7.66 -17.96 18.43
C SER A 210 8.29 -19.35 18.29
N GLY A 211 7.42 -20.36 18.18
CA GLY A 211 7.82 -21.77 18.03
C GLY A 211 8.01 -22.55 19.34
N ARG A 212 7.81 -21.91 20.50
CA ARG A 212 7.74 -22.61 21.81
C ARG A 212 6.32 -23.09 22.11
N ILE A 213 5.32 -22.54 21.43
CA ILE A 213 3.91 -22.93 21.55
C ILE A 213 3.63 -24.12 20.62
N SER A 214 2.70 -24.97 21.02
CA SER A 214 2.28 -26.15 20.26
C SER A 214 1.68 -25.77 18.90
N ARG A 215 1.83 -26.66 17.90
CA ARG A 215 1.24 -26.47 16.55
C ARG A 215 -0.30 -26.40 16.64
N GLY A 216 -0.93 -25.64 15.74
CA GLY A 216 -2.38 -25.53 15.60
C GLY A 216 -2.92 -24.21 16.10
N GLU A 217 -4.15 -24.21 16.64
CA GLU A 217 -4.89 -23.00 17.06
C GLU A 217 -4.11 -22.03 17.98
N PRO A 218 -3.30 -22.50 18.96
CA PRO A 218 -2.50 -21.60 19.81
C PRO A 218 -1.52 -20.75 19.01
N LEU A 219 -0.90 -21.32 17.97
CA LEU A 219 0.07 -20.61 17.13
C LEU A 219 -0.59 -19.54 16.26
N GLN A 220 -1.79 -19.82 15.73
CA GLN A 220 -2.58 -18.86 14.98
C GLN A 220 -2.98 -17.67 15.86
N THR A 221 -3.41 -17.96 17.09
CA THR A 221 -3.77 -16.92 18.07
C THR A 221 -2.56 -16.07 18.46
N GLU A 222 -1.38 -16.68 18.65
CA GLU A 222 -0.13 -15.94 18.90
C GLU A 222 0.21 -14.98 17.75
N ALA A 223 0.15 -15.46 16.51
CA ALA A 223 0.46 -14.65 15.35
C ALA A 223 -0.52 -13.47 15.18
N LEU A 224 -1.82 -13.71 15.41
CA LEU A 224 -2.84 -12.67 15.40
C LEU A 224 -2.65 -11.67 16.54
N ALA A 225 -2.31 -12.15 17.74
CA ALA A 225 -2.06 -11.29 18.89
C ALA A 225 -0.88 -10.33 18.62
N LEU A 226 0.20 -10.81 18.01
CA LEU A 226 1.34 -9.97 17.62
C LEU A 226 0.94 -8.89 16.61
N VAL A 227 0.15 -9.26 15.59
CA VAL A 227 -0.33 -8.30 14.59
C VAL A 227 -1.25 -7.25 15.20
N PHE A 228 -2.23 -7.66 16.00
CA PHE A 228 -3.20 -6.74 16.61
C PHE A 228 -2.55 -5.88 17.70
N LEU A 229 -1.61 -6.42 18.48
CA LEU A 229 -0.83 -5.65 19.43
C LEU A 229 -0.02 -4.57 18.71
N THR A 230 0.61 -4.92 17.58
CA THR A 230 1.36 -3.97 16.75
C THR A 230 0.44 -2.87 16.24
N ALA A 231 -0.72 -3.23 15.67
CA ALA A 231 -1.70 -2.27 15.19
C ALA A 231 -2.19 -1.34 16.29
N GLY A 232 -2.63 -1.89 17.42
CA GLY A 232 -3.19 -1.13 18.53
C GLY A 232 -2.18 -0.19 19.18
N LEU A 233 -0.96 -0.66 19.45
CA LEU A 233 0.10 0.17 20.02
C LEU A 233 0.59 1.23 19.03
N SER A 234 0.63 0.95 17.73
CA SER A 234 0.99 1.94 16.72
C SER A 234 -0.03 3.09 16.70
N LEU A 235 -1.32 2.78 16.69
CA LEU A 235 -2.38 3.80 16.75
C LEU A 235 -2.33 4.61 18.06
N TRP A 236 -2.10 3.94 19.19
CA TRP A 236 -2.01 4.60 20.49
C TRP A 236 -0.82 5.54 20.60
N LEU A 237 0.32 5.17 20.00
CA LEU A 237 1.55 5.98 20.02
C LEU A 237 1.61 7.01 18.88
N GLY A 238 0.65 7.03 17.95
CA GLY A 238 0.67 7.90 16.77
C GLY A 238 1.82 7.60 15.82
N VAL A 239 2.17 6.29 15.63
CA VAL A 239 3.23 5.85 14.72
C VAL A 239 2.68 4.96 13.61
N SER A 240 3.42 4.82 12.50
CA SER A 240 2.99 4.01 11.35
C SER A 240 2.84 2.53 11.69
N PHE A 241 1.60 2.03 11.70
CA PHE A 241 1.32 0.60 11.90
C PHE A 241 1.84 -0.29 10.76
N LEU A 242 1.94 0.26 9.54
CA LEU A 242 2.55 -0.44 8.40
C LEU A 242 4.03 -0.67 8.62
N LEU A 243 4.78 0.38 8.97
CA LEU A 243 6.21 0.28 9.20
C LEU A 243 6.55 -0.55 10.46
N ALA A 244 5.75 -0.42 11.53
CA ALA A 244 5.87 -1.25 12.71
C ALA A 244 5.60 -2.73 12.38
N GLY A 245 4.52 -3.03 11.66
CA GLY A 245 4.19 -4.39 11.22
C GLY A 245 5.27 -5.02 10.33
N MET A 246 5.81 -4.25 9.38
CA MET A 246 6.95 -4.70 8.55
C MET A 246 8.20 -4.97 9.40
N THR A 247 8.48 -4.12 10.38
CA THR A 247 9.63 -4.29 11.28
C THR A 247 9.47 -5.56 12.11
N VAL A 248 8.28 -5.80 12.69
CA VAL A 248 7.98 -7.05 13.41
C VAL A 248 8.20 -8.26 12.52
N GLY A 249 7.66 -8.24 11.30
CA GLY A 249 7.83 -9.32 10.32
C GLY A 249 9.30 -9.55 9.96
N ALA A 250 10.06 -8.47 9.71
CA ALA A 250 11.49 -8.55 9.39
C ALA A 250 12.32 -9.10 10.55
N VAL A 251 11.99 -8.72 11.79
CA VAL A 251 12.68 -9.26 13.00
C VAL A 251 12.38 -10.75 13.13
N ILE A 252 11.13 -11.15 13.05
CA ILE A 252 10.72 -12.56 13.23
C ILE A 252 11.35 -13.45 12.15
N VAL A 253 11.31 -13.05 10.86
CA VAL A 253 11.87 -13.86 9.78
C VAL A 253 13.38 -14.07 9.90
N ASN A 254 14.10 -13.12 10.51
CA ASN A 254 15.56 -13.16 10.60
C ASN A 254 16.09 -13.75 11.92
N LEU A 255 15.28 -13.76 12.99
CA LEU A 255 15.71 -14.15 14.33
C LEU A 255 14.96 -15.36 14.89
N ALA A 256 13.70 -15.61 14.52
CA ALA A 256 12.96 -16.75 15.03
C ALA A 256 13.39 -18.07 14.38
N ARG A 257 13.57 -19.11 15.21
CA ARG A 257 13.98 -20.45 14.75
C ARG A 257 12.92 -21.15 13.88
N HIS A 258 11.64 -20.82 14.07
CA HIS A 258 10.50 -21.43 13.38
C HIS A 258 9.60 -20.39 12.73
N HIS A 259 10.22 -19.33 12.14
CA HIS A 259 9.52 -18.18 11.54
C HIS A 259 8.45 -18.56 10.50
N ASP A 260 8.67 -19.61 9.71
CA ASP A 260 7.73 -20.02 8.65
C ASP A 260 6.30 -20.26 9.15
N ARG A 261 6.16 -20.67 10.41
CA ARG A 261 4.85 -21.01 11.01
C ARG A 261 3.97 -19.78 11.20
N ALA A 262 4.46 -18.72 11.83
CA ALA A 262 3.69 -17.49 12.05
C ALA A 262 3.26 -16.87 10.73
N PHE A 263 4.14 -16.83 9.74
CA PHE A 263 3.80 -16.33 8.38
C PHE A 263 2.78 -17.22 7.67
N HIS A 264 2.81 -18.53 7.90
CA HIS A 264 1.81 -19.46 7.34
C HIS A 264 0.43 -19.18 7.91
N GLU A 265 0.30 -19.04 9.22
CA GLU A 265 -0.97 -18.77 9.89
C GLU A 265 -1.57 -17.42 9.47
N ILE A 266 -0.78 -16.35 9.46
CA ILE A 266 -1.27 -15.04 8.99
C ILE A 266 -1.71 -15.10 7.52
N ARG A 267 -1.00 -15.83 6.65
CA ARG A 267 -1.42 -16.00 5.24
C ARG A 267 -2.77 -16.67 5.08
N HIS A 268 -3.13 -17.58 5.97
CA HIS A 268 -4.45 -18.23 5.93
C HIS A 268 -5.56 -17.32 6.45
N VAL A 269 -5.32 -16.62 7.54
CA VAL A 269 -6.33 -15.77 8.20
C VAL A 269 -6.55 -14.45 7.46
N GLN A 270 -5.54 -13.90 6.80
CA GLN A 270 -5.65 -12.56 6.18
C GLN A 270 -6.73 -12.48 5.09
N TRP A 271 -7.09 -13.60 4.42
CA TRP A 271 -7.95 -13.55 3.24
C TRP A 271 -9.35 -12.94 3.49
N PRO A 272 -10.10 -13.34 4.52
CA PRO A 272 -11.39 -12.71 4.83
C PRO A 272 -11.26 -11.20 5.10
N PHE A 273 -10.21 -10.78 5.80
CA PHE A 273 -9.96 -9.36 6.08
C PHE A 273 -9.64 -8.57 4.82
N MET A 274 -8.80 -9.11 3.94
CA MET A 274 -8.47 -8.50 2.66
C MET A 274 -9.67 -8.40 1.72
N LEU A 275 -10.54 -9.39 1.72
CA LEU A 275 -11.76 -9.40 0.92
C LEU A 275 -12.68 -8.26 1.36
N LEU A 276 -12.97 -8.16 2.66
CA LEU A 276 -13.78 -7.08 3.23
C LEU A 276 -13.11 -5.72 3.01
N PHE A 277 -11.79 -5.63 3.22
CA PHE A 277 -11.03 -4.42 2.98
C PHE A 277 -11.21 -3.89 1.55
N PHE A 278 -10.99 -4.71 0.51
CA PHE A 278 -11.13 -4.26 -0.87
C PHE A 278 -12.57 -3.97 -1.27
N LEU A 279 -13.55 -4.73 -0.78
CA LEU A 279 -14.96 -4.44 -1.03
C LEU A 279 -15.37 -3.09 -0.42
N LEU A 280 -15.04 -2.86 0.84
CA LEU A 280 -15.37 -1.61 1.52
C LEU A 280 -14.52 -0.45 0.98
N ALA A 281 -13.26 -0.67 0.63
CA ALA A 281 -12.46 0.32 -0.09
C ALA A 281 -13.14 0.75 -1.40
N GLY A 282 -13.65 -0.22 -2.18
CA GLY A 282 -14.43 0.08 -3.37
C GLY A 282 -15.72 0.87 -3.07
N ALA A 283 -16.41 0.51 -1.99
CA ALA A 283 -17.65 1.18 -1.58
C ALA A 283 -17.44 2.64 -1.09
N THR A 284 -16.24 2.94 -0.58
CA THR A 284 -15.84 4.29 -0.15
C THR A 284 -15.25 5.13 -1.27
N LEU A 285 -15.03 4.57 -2.48
CA LEU A 285 -14.47 5.33 -3.59
C LEU A 285 -15.43 6.41 -4.08
N GLU A 286 -14.98 7.64 -4.00
CA GLU A 286 -15.73 8.82 -4.47
C GLU A 286 -15.58 8.98 -6.00
N VAL A 287 -16.37 8.22 -6.76
CA VAL A 287 -16.34 8.26 -8.23
C VAL A 287 -16.64 9.66 -8.77
N GLU A 288 -17.42 10.47 -8.04
CA GLU A 288 -17.69 11.86 -8.41
C GLU A 288 -16.43 12.74 -8.38
N ALA A 289 -15.46 12.45 -7.50
CA ALA A 289 -14.18 13.13 -7.50
C ALA A 289 -13.43 13.00 -8.84
N LEU A 290 -13.64 11.92 -9.60
CA LEU A 290 -13.07 11.76 -10.94
C LEU A 290 -13.52 12.86 -11.91
N ARG A 291 -14.76 13.36 -11.79
CA ARG A 291 -15.27 14.43 -12.64
C ARG A 291 -14.69 15.79 -12.25
N GLN A 292 -14.37 15.97 -10.97
CA GLN A 292 -13.87 17.23 -10.43
C GLN A 292 -12.38 17.46 -10.71
N ILE A 293 -11.56 16.39 -10.86
CA ILE A 293 -10.11 16.52 -11.07
C ILE A 293 -9.72 17.12 -12.42
N GLY A 294 -10.62 17.09 -13.43
CA GLY A 294 -10.44 17.79 -14.71
C GLY A 294 -9.11 17.50 -15.42
N LEU A 295 -8.55 18.55 -16.06
CA LEU A 295 -7.27 18.44 -16.78
C LEU A 295 -6.08 18.13 -15.84
N LEU A 296 -6.06 18.71 -14.65
CA LEU A 296 -5.01 18.47 -13.67
C LEU A 296 -4.96 17.00 -13.25
N GLY A 297 -6.13 16.38 -13.05
CA GLY A 297 -6.20 14.96 -12.72
C GLY A 297 -5.72 14.06 -13.86
N ALA A 298 -6.14 14.35 -15.09
CA ALA A 298 -5.67 13.63 -16.26
C ALA A 298 -4.13 13.73 -16.40
N ALA A 299 -3.58 14.94 -16.22
CA ALA A 299 -2.15 15.19 -16.25
C ALA A 299 -1.43 14.46 -15.11
N TYR A 300 -1.97 14.50 -13.88
CA TYR A 300 -1.40 13.78 -12.75
C TYR A 300 -1.30 12.28 -13.03
N VAL A 301 -2.37 11.66 -13.53
CA VAL A 301 -2.38 10.23 -13.87
C VAL A 301 -1.30 9.91 -14.91
N VAL A 302 -1.22 10.67 -15.99
CA VAL A 302 -0.21 10.48 -17.05
C VAL A 302 1.20 10.70 -16.51
N LEU A 303 1.44 11.81 -15.81
CA LEU A 303 2.76 12.14 -15.24
C LEU A 303 3.22 11.06 -14.26
N ARG A 304 2.33 10.58 -13.39
CA ARG A 304 2.66 9.51 -12.44
C ARG A 304 2.99 8.21 -13.17
N MET A 305 2.21 7.83 -14.19
CA MET A 305 2.51 6.63 -15.00
C MET A 305 3.89 6.75 -15.65
N VAL A 306 4.17 7.88 -16.33
CA VAL A 306 5.46 8.14 -16.99
C VAL A 306 6.61 8.15 -15.96
N ALA A 307 6.41 8.81 -14.84
CA ALA A 307 7.41 8.87 -13.77
C ALA A 307 7.75 7.49 -13.20
N ARG A 308 6.73 6.64 -12.97
CA ARG A 308 6.92 5.25 -12.54
C ARG A 308 7.69 4.42 -13.57
N LEU A 309 7.38 4.58 -14.86
CA LEU A 309 8.10 3.89 -15.94
C LEU A 309 9.57 4.32 -15.99
N ILE A 310 9.82 5.62 -15.97
CA ILE A 310 11.19 6.19 -16.04
C ILE A 310 11.96 5.81 -14.76
N GLY A 311 11.40 6.06 -13.58
CA GLY A 311 12.05 5.78 -12.30
C GLY A 311 12.36 4.30 -12.11
N GLY A 312 11.40 3.42 -12.43
CA GLY A 312 11.58 1.98 -12.37
C GLY A 312 12.67 1.48 -13.33
N TRP A 313 12.66 1.99 -14.58
CA TRP A 313 13.67 1.68 -15.57
C TRP A 313 15.06 2.19 -15.15
N LEU A 314 15.15 3.44 -14.76
CA LEU A 314 16.42 4.08 -14.37
C LEU A 314 17.06 3.37 -13.16
N GLY A 315 16.29 3.17 -12.08
CA GLY A 315 16.76 2.48 -10.88
C GLY A 315 17.20 1.05 -11.15
N ALA A 316 16.45 0.32 -11.98
CA ALA A 316 16.80 -1.03 -12.37
C ALA A 316 18.07 -1.09 -13.25
N ARG A 317 18.25 -0.12 -14.15
CA ARG A 317 19.48 -0.01 -14.96
C ARG A 317 20.71 0.31 -14.11
N ILE A 318 20.58 1.24 -13.14
CA ILE A 318 21.64 1.55 -12.17
C ILE A 318 21.97 0.31 -11.31
N ALA A 319 20.96 -0.47 -10.95
CA ALA A 319 21.13 -1.73 -10.23
C ALA A 319 21.73 -2.87 -11.08
N GLY A 320 21.95 -2.66 -12.38
CA GLY A 320 22.54 -3.67 -13.28
C GLY A 320 21.55 -4.68 -13.86
N ARG A 321 20.24 -4.38 -13.79
CA ARG A 321 19.21 -5.24 -14.42
C ARG A 321 19.20 -5.09 -15.94
N SER A 322 18.76 -6.14 -16.64
CA SER A 322 18.63 -6.11 -18.09
C SER A 322 17.63 -5.05 -18.55
N PRO A 323 17.79 -4.45 -19.77
CA PRO A 323 16.83 -3.45 -20.27
C PRO A 323 15.39 -3.94 -20.33
N LYS A 324 15.20 -5.22 -20.67
CA LYS A 324 13.86 -5.84 -20.77
C LYS A 324 13.20 -5.98 -19.39
N GLU A 325 13.95 -6.42 -18.39
CA GLU A 325 13.46 -6.53 -17.01
C GLU A 325 13.21 -5.16 -16.39
N ALA A 326 14.10 -4.19 -16.64
CA ALA A 326 14.02 -2.83 -16.11
C ALA A 326 12.71 -2.12 -16.45
N LEU A 327 12.17 -2.33 -17.66
CA LEU A 327 10.90 -1.76 -18.10
C LEU A 327 9.67 -2.28 -17.32
N LEU A 328 9.82 -3.38 -16.59
CA LEU A 328 8.70 -4.03 -15.90
C LEU A 328 8.50 -3.54 -14.47
N TYR A 329 9.51 -2.92 -13.84
CA TYR A 329 9.40 -2.46 -12.45
C TYR A 329 8.40 -1.30 -12.29
N GLY A 330 8.38 -0.35 -13.22
CA GLY A 330 7.41 0.76 -13.19
C GLY A 330 5.96 0.28 -13.18
N PRO A 331 5.52 -0.51 -14.18
CA PRO A 331 4.17 -1.07 -14.20
C PRO A 331 3.86 -1.98 -12.99
N ALA A 332 4.84 -2.73 -12.50
CA ALA A 332 4.63 -3.61 -11.34
C ALA A 332 4.35 -2.85 -10.04
N LEU A 333 4.78 -1.59 -9.95
CA LEU A 333 4.66 -0.70 -8.78
C LEU A 333 3.66 0.45 -9.02
N LEU A 334 2.74 0.30 -9.96
CA LEU A 334 1.76 1.32 -10.31
C LEU A 334 0.57 1.45 -9.33
N PRO A 335 0.10 0.40 -8.61
CA PRO A 335 -1.02 0.53 -7.68
C PRO A 335 -0.80 1.65 -6.66
N GLN A 336 -1.85 2.40 -6.34
CA GLN A 336 -1.88 3.48 -5.34
C GLN A 336 -3.15 3.31 -4.51
N ALA A 337 -3.08 3.52 -3.19
CA ALA A 337 -4.22 3.32 -2.29
C ALA A 337 -4.14 4.25 -1.07
N GLY A 338 -4.72 3.82 0.04
CA GLY A 338 -4.98 4.59 1.25
C GLY A 338 -3.86 5.46 1.81
N VAL A 339 -2.59 5.06 1.67
CA VAL A 339 -1.45 5.88 2.15
C VAL A 339 -1.41 7.25 1.45
N ALA A 340 -1.67 7.27 0.13
CA ALA A 340 -1.75 8.54 -0.61
C ALA A 340 -2.89 9.44 -0.10
N VAL A 341 -4.05 8.85 0.20
CA VAL A 341 -5.20 9.59 0.74
C VAL A 341 -4.89 10.11 2.15
N GLY A 342 -4.23 9.31 2.98
CA GLY A 342 -3.75 9.75 4.31
C GLY A 342 -2.84 10.97 4.23
N MET A 343 -1.83 10.93 3.34
CA MET A 343 -0.95 12.09 3.10
C MET A 343 -1.73 13.32 2.61
N ALA A 344 -2.71 13.12 1.72
CA ALA A 344 -3.53 14.21 1.19
C ALA A 344 -4.44 14.83 2.26
N LEU A 345 -4.94 14.04 3.22
CA LEU A 345 -5.70 14.54 4.37
C LEU A 345 -4.85 15.43 5.27
N VAL A 346 -3.61 15.02 5.56
CA VAL A 346 -2.65 15.86 6.32
C VAL A 346 -2.36 17.15 5.54
N ALA A 347 -2.12 17.05 4.23
CA ALA A 347 -1.89 18.23 3.38
C ALA A 347 -3.11 19.16 3.37
N ALA A 348 -4.34 18.64 3.44
CA ALA A 348 -5.56 19.43 3.50
C ALA A 348 -5.66 20.25 4.79
N GLN A 349 -5.14 19.74 5.89
CA GLN A 349 -5.11 20.44 7.18
C GLN A 349 -4.00 21.50 7.23
N GLU A 350 -2.82 21.18 6.71
CA GLU A 350 -1.61 22.02 6.82
C GLU A 350 -1.50 23.09 5.71
N LEU A 351 -2.23 22.94 4.60
CA LEU A 351 -2.20 23.87 3.46
C LEU A 351 -3.61 24.41 3.12
N PRO A 352 -4.19 25.33 3.92
CA PRO A 352 -5.58 25.77 3.79
C PRO A 352 -5.97 26.29 2.39
N GLY A 353 -5.02 26.84 1.63
CA GLY A 353 -5.28 27.39 0.28
C GLY A 353 -5.25 26.36 -0.87
N SER A 354 -4.70 25.17 -0.64
CA SER A 354 -4.49 24.17 -1.69
C SER A 354 -4.87 22.76 -1.26
N GLY A 355 -5.13 22.54 0.01
CA GLY A 355 -5.33 21.21 0.58
C GLY A 355 -6.53 20.47 0.01
N GLU A 356 -7.67 21.16 -0.19
CA GLU A 356 -8.88 20.58 -0.79
C GLU A 356 -8.63 20.09 -2.23
N MET A 357 -7.88 20.87 -3.01
CA MET A 357 -7.48 20.47 -4.37
C MET A 357 -6.59 19.22 -4.33
N ILE A 358 -5.59 19.17 -3.42
CA ILE A 358 -4.70 18.03 -3.25
C ILE A 358 -5.50 16.78 -2.86
N LEU A 359 -6.43 16.93 -1.93
CA LEU A 359 -7.27 15.82 -1.45
C LEU A 359 -8.16 15.28 -2.57
N THR A 360 -8.91 16.16 -3.27
CA THR A 360 -9.79 15.77 -4.38
C THR A 360 -9.01 15.11 -5.51
N LEU A 361 -7.86 15.68 -5.88
CA LEU A 361 -6.97 15.11 -6.90
C LEU A 361 -6.49 13.70 -6.50
N THR A 362 -6.09 13.53 -5.24
CA THR A 362 -5.59 12.25 -4.73
C THR A 362 -6.70 11.20 -4.68
N ILE A 363 -7.89 11.54 -4.15
CA ILE A 363 -9.01 10.61 -4.08
C ILE A 363 -9.40 10.18 -5.50
N GLY A 364 -9.62 11.12 -6.42
CA GLY A 364 -10.02 10.80 -7.79
C GLY A 364 -8.98 9.97 -8.55
N SER A 365 -7.68 10.29 -8.41
CA SER A 365 -6.62 9.51 -9.06
C SER A 365 -6.43 8.14 -8.43
N THR A 366 -6.66 7.99 -7.12
CA THR A 366 -6.60 6.70 -6.42
C THR A 366 -7.61 5.72 -7.01
N VAL A 367 -8.83 6.16 -7.33
CA VAL A 367 -9.83 5.32 -8.02
C VAL A 367 -9.25 4.70 -9.30
N ILE A 368 -8.59 5.53 -10.11
CA ILE A 368 -7.98 5.07 -11.36
C ILE A 368 -6.86 4.05 -11.08
N PHE A 369 -5.95 4.37 -10.16
CA PHE A 369 -4.79 3.52 -9.89
C PHE A 369 -5.13 2.23 -9.12
N GLU A 370 -6.20 2.21 -8.35
CA GLU A 370 -6.71 0.98 -7.74
C GLU A 370 -7.33 0.03 -8.77
N LEU A 371 -7.89 0.56 -9.87
CA LEU A 371 -8.44 -0.25 -10.95
C LEU A 371 -7.38 -0.71 -11.95
N ILE A 372 -6.53 0.21 -12.46
CA ILE A 372 -5.55 -0.12 -13.50
C ILE A 372 -4.24 -0.68 -12.94
N GLY A 373 -3.85 -0.29 -11.74
CA GLY A 373 -2.59 -0.70 -11.11
C GLY A 373 -2.45 -2.21 -10.99
N PRO A 374 -3.44 -2.92 -10.43
CA PRO A 374 -3.44 -4.38 -10.37
C PRO A 374 -3.27 -5.08 -11.73
N LEU A 375 -3.90 -4.54 -12.77
CA LEU A 375 -3.76 -5.05 -14.14
C LEU A 375 -2.33 -4.88 -14.67
N ALA A 376 -1.73 -3.72 -14.42
CA ALA A 376 -0.36 -3.42 -14.81
C ALA A 376 0.65 -4.32 -14.07
N THR A 377 0.45 -4.52 -12.77
CA THR A 377 1.27 -5.44 -11.97
C THR A 377 1.19 -6.87 -12.50
N LEU A 378 -0.02 -7.38 -12.76
CA LEU A 378 -0.22 -8.72 -13.32
C LEU A 378 0.43 -8.87 -14.69
N TRP A 379 0.31 -7.85 -15.55
CA TRP A 379 0.97 -7.82 -16.86
C TRP A 379 2.49 -7.89 -16.73
N ALA A 380 3.07 -7.10 -15.82
CA ALA A 380 4.51 -7.09 -15.57
C ALA A 380 5.02 -8.45 -15.08
N LEU A 381 4.31 -9.10 -14.14
CA LEU A 381 4.64 -10.42 -13.62
C LEU A 381 4.60 -11.50 -14.74
N ARG A 382 3.60 -11.43 -15.62
CA ARG A 382 3.52 -12.32 -16.79
C ARG A 382 4.69 -12.11 -17.75
N ARG A 383 5.02 -10.86 -18.06
CA ARG A 383 6.13 -10.51 -18.96
C ARG A 383 7.49 -10.85 -18.38
N ALA A 384 7.66 -10.78 -17.08
CA ALA A 384 8.87 -11.23 -16.38
C ALA A 384 9.04 -12.74 -16.36
N GLY A 385 8.05 -13.52 -16.81
CA GLY A 385 8.07 -14.97 -16.70
C GLY A 385 7.96 -15.48 -15.26
N ALA A 386 7.52 -14.62 -14.34
CA ALA A 386 7.42 -14.94 -12.92
C ALA A 386 6.22 -15.84 -12.59
N ILE A 387 5.26 -15.94 -13.49
CA ILE A 387 4.09 -16.81 -13.37
C ILE A 387 4.37 -18.07 -14.18
N GLY A 388 4.40 -19.23 -13.51
CA GLY A 388 4.58 -20.52 -14.17
C GLY A 388 3.51 -20.74 -15.24
N LYS A 389 3.89 -21.36 -16.37
CA LYS A 389 2.89 -21.84 -17.33
C LYS A 389 1.98 -22.81 -16.59
N ARG A 390 0.69 -22.48 -16.44
CA ARG A 390 -0.29 -23.48 -16.03
C ARG A 390 -0.16 -24.63 -17.02
N SER A 391 0.20 -25.81 -16.53
CA SER A 391 -0.05 -27.05 -17.26
C SER A 391 -1.55 -27.06 -17.59
N ALA A 392 -1.86 -27.05 -18.86
CA ALA A 392 -3.19 -27.10 -19.43
C ALA A 392 -3.92 -28.38 -18.99
#